data_5ee8e12425af4a9614bb8f14e65f3a25
#
_entry.id   5ee8e12425af4a9614bb8f14e65f3a25
#
_cell.length_a   1.000
_cell.length_b   1.000
_cell.length_c   1.000
_cell.angle_alpha   90.00
_cell.angle_beta   90.00
_cell.angle_gamma   90.00
#
_symmetry.space_group_name_H-M   'P 1'
#
loop_
_entity.id
_entity.type
_entity.pdbx_description
1 polymer ?
#
loop_
_entity_poly.entity_id
_entity_poly.type
_entity_poly.pdbx_seq_one_letter_code
_entity_poly.pdbx_strand_id
1 'polypeptide(L)'
;ERYTPDHGAHVRYIKAGVGGTPCQLGIIRYDRDITRDGAVQPDLIIVEFAVNDEADETKGLMHESLIQKIWSAPNEPAVVMLFSVFANDWNLKDRLAPIGWRHELPMVNVLDAVSPQFRVGVGERSVITRRQYFYDVFHPSNSGHHIMRDCLMYMLDRLDKQQEGPAPKELAPYYGFDFAETKLLDRSVNPFDAVIDPGCFTE
;
A
#
# COMPACT_ATOMS: atom_id res chain seq x y z
N GLU A 1 6.15 15.42 14.19
CA GLU A 1 5.98 16.11 15.50
C GLU A 1 4.75 15.62 16.26
N ARG A 2 3.62 15.26 15.60
CA ARG A 2 2.39 14.83 16.27
C ARG A 2 2.52 13.46 16.95
N TYR A 3 3.38 12.58 16.45
CA TYR A 3 3.55 11.21 16.95
C TYR A 3 4.88 10.98 17.68
N THR A 4 5.70 11.97 17.90
CA THR A 4 7.06 11.75 18.39
C THR A 4 7.46 12.38 19.73
N PRO A 5 7.04 13.56 20.19
CA PRO A 5 7.67 14.12 21.38
C PRO A 5 6.98 13.84 22.71
N ASP A 6 5.64 13.81 22.71
CA ASP A 6 4.89 13.88 23.99
C ASP A 6 4.79 12.53 24.73
N HIS A 7 5.19 11.43 24.08
CA HIS A 7 5.14 10.08 24.68
C HIS A 7 6.52 9.45 24.89
N GLY A 8 7.61 10.20 24.68
CA GLY A 8 8.98 9.70 24.86
C GLY A 8 9.40 8.63 23.83
N ALA A 9 8.56 8.33 22.86
CA ALA A 9 8.87 7.36 21.81
C ALA A 9 9.60 8.04 20.65
N HIS A 10 10.72 7.46 20.22
CA HIS A 10 11.43 7.89 19.02
C HIS A 10 10.94 7.08 17.82
N VAL A 11 10.37 7.76 16.82
CA VAL A 11 10.06 7.11 15.54
C VAL A 11 11.35 6.87 14.78
N ARG A 12 11.65 5.61 14.51
CA ARG A 12 12.73 5.19 13.64
C ARG A 12 12.18 4.92 12.25
N TYR A 13 12.71 5.60 11.26
CA TYR A 13 12.31 5.42 9.87
C TYR A 13 13.31 4.56 9.09
N ILE A 14 12.81 3.54 8.38
CA ILE A 14 13.60 2.69 7.48
C ILE A 14 13.13 2.95 6.06
N LYS A 15 14.00 3.51 5.23
CA LYS A 15 13.76 3.67 3.81
C LYS A 15 14.27 2.45 3.05
N ALA A 16 13.36 1.61 2.57
CA ALA A 16 13.70 0.39 1.85
C ALA A 16 13.20 0.38 0.39
N GLY A 17 12.51 1.41 -0.05
CA GLY A 17 12.04 1.54 -1.43
C GLY A 17 13.21 1.63 -2.42
N VAL A 18 13.07 0.94 -3.56
CA VAL A 18 13.98 1.04 -4.72
C VAL A 18 13.16 1.46 -5.93
N GLY A 19 13.55 2.57 -6.54
CA GLY A 19 12.83 3.14 -7.67
C GLY A 19 12.70 2.18 -8.85
N GLY A 20 11.52 2.15 -9.50
CA GLY A 20 11.26 1.37 -10.69
C GLY A 20 11.21 -0.14 -10.47
N THR A 21 10.99 -0.62 -9.24
CA THR A 21 11.02 -2.07 -8.97
C THR A 21 9.65 -2.57 -8.49
N PRO A 22 9.26 -3.81 -8.90
CA PRO A 22 7.99 -4.40 -8.49
C PRO A 22 8.05 -5.04 -7.10
N CYS A 23 6.88 -5.41 -6.58
CA CYS A 23 6.72 -6.03 -5.25
C CYS A 23 7.50 -7.34 -5.07
N GLN A 24 7.75 -8.10 -6.15
CA GLN A 24 8.60 -9.30 -6.13
C GLN A 24 9.99 -9.00 -5.56
N LEU A 25 10.59 -7.87 -5.97
CA LEU A 25 11.88 -7.45 -5.41
C LEU A 25 11.73 -7.07 -3.93
N GLY A 26 10.59 -6.48 -3.55
CA GLY A 26 10.25 -6.20 -2.16
C GLY A 26 10.27 -7.47 -1.29
N ILE A 27 9.68 -8.56 -1.79
CA ILE A 27 9.68 -9.87 -1.11
C ILE A 27 11.10 -10.41 -0.90
N ILE A 28 11.91 -10.39 -1.96
CA ILE A 28 13.30 -10.92 -1.92
C ILE A 28 14.16 -10.12 -0.94
N ARG A 29 13.95 -8.81 -0.89
CA ARG A 29 14.75 -7.89 -0.09
C ARG A 29 14.24 -7.69 1.34
N TYR A 30 13.05 -8.20 1.67
CA TYR A 30 12.37 -7.94 2.93
C TYR A 30 13.25 -8.24 4.14
N ASP A 31 13.82 -9.42 4.20
CA ASP A 31 14.62 -9.87 5.35
C ASP A 31 15.87 -8.99 5.50
N ARG A 32 16.61 -8.78 4.42
CA ARG A 32 17.82 -7.98 4.44
C ARG A 32 17.57 -6.49 4.73
N ASP A 33 16.62 -5.89 4.03
CA ASP A 33 16.49 -4.42 3.98
C ASP A 33 15.51 -3.86 5.02
N ILE A 34 14.50 -4.64 5.41
CA ILE A 34 13.50 -4.23 6.39
C ILE A 34 13.84 -4.77 7.77
N THR A 35 13.92 -6.09 7.93
CA THR A 35 14.11 -6.70 9.24
C THR A 35 15.58 -6.87 9.62
N ARG A 36 16.52 -6.63 8.70
CA ARG A 36 17.96 -6.82 8.89
C ARG A 36 18.26 -8.19 9.47
N ASP A 37 17.75 -9.21 8.78
CA ASP A 37 17.89 -10.61 9.16
C ASP A 37 17.35 -10.88 10.59
N GLY A 38 16.24 -10.25 10.94
CA GLY A 38 15.57 -10.39 12.23
C GLY A 38 16.06 -9.45 13.33
N ALA A 39 17.07 -8.62 13.06
CA ALA A 39 17.59 -7.64 14.05
C ALA A 39 16.66 -6.45 14.28
N VAL A 40 15.68 -6.22 13.40
CA VAL A 40 14.70 -5.12 13.48
C VAL A 40 13.31 -5.68 13.31
N GLN A 41 12.41 -5.27 14.18
CA GLN A 41 10.98 -5.57 14.10
C GLN A 41 10.23 -4.24 13.89
N PRO A 42 9.80 -3.90 12.67
CA PRO A 42 9.04 -2.69 12.41
C PRO A 42 7.62 -2.83 12.99
N ASP A 43 7.07 -1.76 13.54
CA ASP A 43 5.69 -1.71 14.04
C ASP A 43 4.68 -1.39 12.93
N LEU A 44 5.13 -0.67 11.91
CA LEU A 44 4.31 -0.23 10.76
C LEU A 44 5.11 -0.33 9.47
N ILE A 45 4.50 -0.90 8.45
CA ILE A 45 5.06 -0.97 7.09
C ILE A 45 4.08 -0.33 6.10
N ILE A 46 4.56 0.64 5.35
CA ILE A 46 3.83 1.24 4.23
C ILE A 46 4.29 0.55 2.96
N VAL A 47 3.36 -0.11 2.27
CA VAL A 47 3.60 -0.85 1.02
C VAL A 47 3.11 -0.02 -0.14
N GLU A 48 4.02 0.30 -1.08
CA GLU A 48 3.73 1.11 -2.26
C GLU A 48 4.36 0.50 -3.51
N PHE A 49 3.53 -0.03 -4.41
CA PHE A 49 3.91 -0.58 -5.72
C PHE A 49 2.83 -0.32 -6.78
N ALA A 50 1.89 0.56 -6.50
CA ALA A 50 0.70 0.78 -7.32
C ALA A 50 0.99 1.34 -8.73
N VAL A 51 2.22 1.73 -9.00
CA VAL A 51 2.67 2.18 -10.33
C VAL A 51 3.81 1.32 -10.88
N ASN A 52 4.30 0.34 -10.12
CA ASN A 52 5.44 -0.50 -10.52
C ASN A 52 5.06 -1.96 -10.80
N ASP A 53 3.89 -2.41 -10.33
CA ASP A 53 3.42 -3.80 -10.49
C ASP A 53 2.61 -4.01 -11.78
N GLU A 54 2.72 -3.14 -12.78
CA GLU A 54 1.96 -3.29 -14.05
C GLU A 54 2.27 -4.62 -14.73
N ALA A 55 3.54 -4.99 -14.77
CA ALA A 55 4.01 -6.23 -15.38
C ALA A 55 3.86 -7.48 -14.50
N ASP A 56 3.22 -7.36 -13.33
CA ASP A 56 2.95 -8.51 -12.48
C ASP A 56 1.94 -9.46 -13.15
N GLU A 57 2.45 -10.58 -13.66
CA GLU A 57 1.65 -11.62 -14.32
C GLU A 57 0.70 -12.34 -13.37
N THR A 58 0.95 -12.27 -12.05
CA THR A 58 0.12 -12.91 -11.01
C THR A 58 -1.11 -12.07 -10.64
N LYS A 59 -1.25 -10.89 -11.26
CA LYS A 59 -2.41 -10.00 -11.07
C LYS A 59 -2.66 -9.60 -9.61
N GLY A 60 -1.58 -9.41 -8.85
CA GLY A 60 -1.61 -8.94 -7.46
C GLY A 60 -1.32 -10.03 -6.41
N LEU A 61 -1.27 -11.32 -6.79
CA LEU A 61 -0.93 -12.37 -5.82
C LEU A 61 0.45 -12.18 -5.19
N MET A 62 1.42 -11.67 -5.97
CA MET A 62 2.74 -11.36 -5.41
C MET A 62 2.68 -10.21 -4.41
N HIS A 63 1.84 -9.21 -4.66
CA HIS A 63 1.62 -8.12 -3.70
C HIS A 63 0.99 -8.64 -2.40
N GLU A 64 -0.03 -9.49 -2.51
CA GLU A 64 -0.64 -10.16 -1.36
C GLU A 64 0.37 -11.03 -0.61
N SER A 65 1.23 -11.74 -1.32
CA SER A 65 2.30 -12.55 -0.75
C SER A 65 3.33 -11.72 0.03
N LEU A 66 3.63 -10.51 -0.43
CA LEU A 66 4.46 -9.59 0.35
C LEU A 66 3.78 -9.22 1.67
N ILE A 67 2.48 -8.94 1.66
CA ILE A 67 1.71 -8.64 2.87
C ILE A 67 1.72 -9.84 3.83
N GLN A 68 1.50 -11.05 3.33
CA GLN A 68 1.57 -12.26 4.14
C GLN A 68 2.97 -12.49 4.73
N LYS A 69 4.03 -12.24 3.95
CA LYS A 69 5.40 -12.28 4.45
C LYS A 69 5.62 -11.27 5.58
N ILE A 70 5.09 -10.07 5.46
CA ILE A 70 5.16 -9.05 6.51
C ILE A 70 4.50 -9.58 7.80
N TRP A 71 3.30 -10.13 7.71
CA TRP A 71 2.56 -10.63 8.87
C TRP A 71 3.12 -11.93 9.46
N SER A 72 3.97 -12.66 8.75
CA SER A 72 4.68 -13.79 9.30
C SER A 72 5.72 -13.41 10.36
N ALA A 73 6.02 -12.12 10.53
CA ALA A 73 6.89 -11.64 11.57
C ALA A 73 6.22 -11.79 12.96
N PRO A 74 6.98 -12.12 14.02
CA PRO A 74 6.42 -12.40 15.35
C PRO A 74 5.63 -11.24 15.97
N ASN A 75 5.91 -10.01 15.57
CA ASN A 75 5.23 -8.81 16.06
C ASN A 75 4.05 -8.38 15.19
N GLU A 76 3.72 -9.10 14.11
CA GLU A 76 2.59 -8.84 13.22
C GLU A 76 2.45 -7.34 12.89
N PRO A 77 3.40 -6.74 12.17
CA PRO A 77 3.42 -5.30 11.98
C PRO A 77 2.16 -4.81 11.24
N ALA A 78 1.68 -3.63 11.62
CA ALA A 78 0.60 -2.98 10.89
C ALA A 78 1.02 -2.70 9.45
N VAL A 79 0.10 -2.91 8.50
CA VAL A 79 0.35 -2.67 7.07
C VAL A 79 -0.60 -1.58 6.57
N VAL A 80 -0.07 -0.63 5.82
CA VAL A 80 -0.83 0.38 5.08
C VAL A 80 -0.49 0.23 3.61
N MET A 81 -1.50 0.12 2.76
CA MET A 81 -1.32 0.16 1.31
C MET A 81 -1.41 1.61 0.82
N LEU A 82 -0.36 2.07 0.16
CA LEU A 82 -0.32 3.39 -0.47
C LEU A 82 -0.34 3.22 -1.99
N PHE A 83 -1.25 3.90 -2.66
CA PHE A 83 -1.35 3.89 -4.12
C PHE A 83 -0.92 5.24 -4.67
N SER A 84 0.31 5.31 -5.20
CA SER A 84 0.82 6.45 -5.95
C SER A 84 0.08 6.60 -7.28
N VAL A 85 0.40 7.65 -8.04
CA VAL A 85 -0.25 7.98 -9.30
C VAL A 85 0.77 8.49 -10.31
N PHE A 86 0.57 8.15 -11.59
CA PHE A 86 1.29 8.76 -12.71
C PHE A 86 0.55 9.99 -13.27
N ALA A 87 1.26 10.82 -14.00
CA ALA A 87 0.73 12.08 -14.52
C ALA A 87 -0.44 11.93 -15.52
N ASN A 88 -0.68 10.74 -16.02
CA ASN A 88 -1.81 10.39 -16.87
C ASN A 88 -3.07 9.94 -16.10
N ASP A 89 -3.14 10.21 -14.78
CA ASP A 89 -4.22 9.77 -13.89
C ASP A 89 -4.36 8.24 -13.83
N TRP A 90 -3.23 7.52 -13.79
CA TRP A 90 -3.20 6.07 -13.77
C TRP A 90 -2.48 5.51 -12.55
N ASN A 91 -3.02 4.44 -11.99
CA ASN A 91 -2.37 3.51 -11.08
C ASN A 91 -3.08 2.15 -11.09
N LEU A 92 -2.61 1.21 -10.30
CA LEU A 92 -3.14 -0.16 -10.20
C LEU A 92 -4.15 -0.31 -9.05
N LYS A 93 -4.84 0.74 -8.63
CA LYS A 93 -5.83 0.66 -7.54
C LYS A 93 -6.81 -0.50 -7.75
N ASP A 94 -7.38 -0.60 -8.94
CA ASP A 94 -8.42 -1.60 -9.22
C ASP A 94 -7.92 -3.04 -9.11
N ARG A 95 -6.62 -3.26 -9.32
CA ARG A 95 -5.97 -4.56 -9.13
C ARG A 95 -5.64 -4.83 -7.66
N LEU A 96 -5.20 -3.81 -6.93
CA LEU A 96 -4.61 -3.99 -5.59
C LEU A 96 -5.60 -3.72 -4.44
N ALA A 97 -6.59 -2.87 -4.63
CA ALA A 97 -7.58 -2.58 -3.59
C ALA A 97 -8.38 -3.80 -3.13
N PRO A 98 -8.74 -4.78 -3.98
CA PRO A 98 -9.37 -6.02 -3.53
C PRO A 98 -8.57 -6.77 -2.47
N ILE A 99 -7.23 -6.70 -2.51
CA ILE A 99 -6.37 -7.29 -1.48
C ILE A 99 -6.58 -6.54 -0.16
N GLY A 100 -6.55 -5.21 -0.20
CA GLY A 100 -6.79 -4.40 0.99
C GLY A 100 -8.17 -4.63 1.61
N TRP A 101 -9.22 -4.76 0.79
CA TRP A 101 -10.57 -5.06 1.29
C TRP A 101 -10.66 -6.44 1.92
N ARG A 102 -10.05 -7.46 1.29
CA ARG A 102 -10.05 -8.83 1.80
C ARG A 102 -9.41 -8.92 3.19
N HIS A 103 -8.34 -8.20 3.39
CA HIS A 103 -7.55 -8.21 4.62
C HIS A 103 -7.85 -7.04 5.55
N GLU A 104 -8.88 -6.24 5.26
CA GLU A 104 -9.29 -5.06 6.05
C GLU A 104 -8.15 -4.07 6.32
N LEU A 105 -7.25 -3.91 5.33
CA LEU A 105 -6.10 -3.03 5.43
C LEU A 105 -6.47 -1.56 5.23
N PRO A 106 -5.87 -0.64 5.98
CA PRO A 106 -5.91 0.77 5.63
C PRO A 106 -5.28 1.02 4.26
N MET A 107 -6.00 1.75 3.42
CA MET A 107 -5.56 2.10 2.07
C MET A 107 -5.61 3.61 1.85
N VAL A 108 -4.60 4.15 1.19
CA VAL A 108 -4.54 5.55 0.76
C VAL A 108 -4.36 5.59 -0.75
N ASN A 109 -5.38 6.03 -1.48
CA ASN A 109 -5.27 6.23 -2.92
C ASN A 109 -5.05 7.70 -3.25
N VAL A 110 -3.82 8.03 -3.62
CA VAL A 110 -3.43 9.40 -3.96
C VAL A 110 -4.10 9.89 -5.24
N LEU A 111 -4.36 8.99 -6.20
CA LEU A 111 -5.08 9.32 -7.44
C LEU A 111 -6.44 9.97 -7.14
N ASP A 112 -7.22 9.39 -6.23
CA ASP A 112 -8.55 9.90 -5.90
C ASP A 112 -8.48 11.26 -5.19
N ALA A 113 -7.40 11.53 -4.46
CA ALA A 113 -7.18 12.81 -3.81
C ALA A 113 -6.79 13.92 -4.80
N VAL A 114 -5.93 13.62 -5.78
CA VAL A 114 -5.32 14.67 -6.62
C VAL A 114 -5.99 14.83 -7.99
N SER A 115 -6.55 13.77 -8.56
CA SER A 115 -7.16 13.84 -9.90
C SER A 115 -8.29 14.87 -10.01
N PRO A 116 -9.20 15.02 -9.04
CA PRO A 116 -10.18 16.11 -9.04
C PRO A 116 -9.52 17.49 -9.03
N GLN A 117 -8.42 17.66 -8.30
CA GLN A 117 -7.69 18.93 -8.20
C GLN A 117 -7.04 19.32 -9.53
N PHE A 118 -6.55 18.33 -10.28
CA PHE A 118 -5.94 18.55 -11.59
C PHE A 118 -6.93 19.00 -12.67
N ARG A 119 -8.23 18.79 -12.45
CA ARG A 119 -9.33 19.14 -13.37
C ARG A 119 -10.03 20.43 -13.01
N VAL A 120 -9.64 21.10 -11.94
CA VAL A 120 -10.20 22.39 -11.54
C VAL A 120 -9.95 23.42 -12.63
N GLY A 121 -10.98 24.14 -13.03
CA GLY A 121 -10.93 25.13 -14.12
C GLY A 121 -10.12 26.37 -13.79
N VAL A 122 -9.77 27.11 -14.81
CA VAL A 122 -9.09 28.41 -14.66
C VAL A 122 -9.98 29.37 -13.85
N GLY A 123 -9.41 29.93 -12.79
CA GLY A 123 -10.13 30.85 -11.88
C GLY A 123 -10.74 30.18 -10.66
N GLU A 124 -10.78 28.85 -10.59
CA GLU A 124 -11.18 28.11 -9.41
C GLU A 124 -9.95 27.79 -8.53
N ARG A 125 -10.20 27.59 -7.24
CA ARG A 125 -9.11 27.23 -6.30
C ARG A 125 -8.89 25.73 -6.32
N SER A 126 -7.73 25.28 -6.82
CA SER A 126 -7.20 23.93 -6.56
C SER A 126 -6.19 23.95 -5.43
N VAL A 127 -6.12 22.84 -4.69
CA VAL A 127 -5.09 22.66 -3.64
C VAL A 127 -3.72 22.47 -4.29
N ILE A 128 -3.68 21.78 -5.43
CA ILE A 128 -2.45 21.53 -6.18
C ILE A 128 -2.79 21.30 -7.66
N THR A 129 -2.01 21.87 -8.55
CA THR A 129 -2.07 21.59 -9.97
C THR A 129 -1.22 20.38 -10.34
N ARG A 130 -1.50 19.75 -11.49
CA ARG A 130 -0.69 18.65 -12.01
C ARG A 130 0.79 19.02 -12.11
N ARG A 131 1.10 20.21 -12.64
CA ARG A 131 2.48 20.71 -12.77
C ARG A 131 3.19 20.92 -11.44
N GLN A 132 2.47 21.27 -10.39
CA GLN A 132 3.03 21.40 -9.04
C GLN A 132 3.24 20.04 -8.39
N TYR A 133 2.33 19.09 -8.66
CA TYR A 133 2.41 17.76 -8.08
C TYR A 133 3.56 16.94 -8.67
N PHE A 134 3.75 16.95 -9.99
CA PHE A 134 4.73 16.11 -10.66
C PHE A 134 6.05 16.84 -10.94
N TYR A 135 7.17 16.15 -10.72
CA TYR A 135 8.49 16.57 -11.16
C TYR A 135 8.68 16.25 -12.66
N ASP A 136 8.24 15.06 -13.07
CA ASP A 136 8.19 14.57 -14.44
C ASP A 136 6.83 13.84 -14.66
N VAL A 137 6.73 12.95 -15.64
CA VAL A 137 5.48 12.21 -15.91
C VAL A 137 5.24 11.05 -14.94
N PHE A 138 6.21 10.67 -14.11
CA PHE A 138 6.17 9.51 -13.23
C PHE A 138 6.30 9.89 -11.74
N HIS A 139 7.11 10.89 -11.43
CA HIS A 139 7.53 11.12 -10.05
C HIS A 139 6.90 12.38 -9.45
N PRO A 140 6.42 12.31 -8.20
CA PRO A 140 5.95 13.49 -7.50
C PRO A 140 7.10 14.44 -7.19
N SER A 141 6.83 15.74 -7.28
CA SER A 141 7.70 16.81 -6.76
C SER A 141 7.70 16.82 -5.23
N ASN A 142 8.46 17.72 -4.62
CA ASN A 142 8.38 17.95 -3.17
C ASN A 142 6.96 18.32 -2.74
N SER A 143 6.24 19.13 -3.52
CA SER A 143 4.84 19.47 -3.23
C SER A 143 3.93 18.26 -3.36
N GLY A 144 4.17 17.38 -4.36
CA GLY A 144 3.48 16.10 -4.49
C GLY A 144 3.71 15.18 -3.30
N HIS A 145 4.94 15.06 -2.81
CA HIS A 145 5.25 14.30 -1.59
C HIS A 145 4.57 14.87 -0.35
N HIS A 146 4.42 16.19 -0.25
CA HIS A 146 3.66 16.81 0.85
C HIS A 146 2.17 16.40 0.80
N ILE A 147 1.56 16.36 -0.39
CA ILE A 147 0.18 15.88 -0.54
C ILE A 147 0.08 14.39 -0.16
N MET A 148 1.01 13.55 -0.60
CA MET A 148 1.02 12.12 -0.22
C MET A 148 1.11 11.96 1.31
N ARG A 149 2.01 12.71 1.95
CA ARG A 149 2.09 12.79 3.42
C ARG A 149 0.75 13.19 4.04
N ASP A 150 0.12 14.23 3.53
CA ASP A 150 -1.13 14.75 4.10
C ASP A 150 -2.27 13.74 3.96
N CYS A 151 -2.30 12.99 2.86
CA CYS A 151 -3.24 11.86 2.69
C CYS A 151 -3.00 10.75 3.72
N LEU A 152 -1.74 10.37 3.94
CA LEU A 152 -1.37 9.39 4.97
C LEU A 152 -1.73 9.89 6.38
N MET A 153 -1.39 11.14 6.69
CA MET A 153 -1.73 11.74 8.00
C MET A 153 -3.23 11.82 8.22
N TYR A 154 -4.01 12.16 7.19
CA TYR A 154 -5.47 12.17 7.28
C TYR A 154 -6.02 10.76 7.59
N MET A 155 -5.50 9.73 6.94
CA MET A 155 -5.87 8.35 7.23
C MET A 155 -5.53 7.97 8.67
N LEU A 156 -4.31 8.25 9.14
CA LEU A 156 -3.89 7.98 10.51
C LEU A 156 -4.76 8.72 11.53
N ASP A 157 -5.09 9.99 11.28
CA ASP A 157 -5.98 10.79 12.12
C ASP A 157 -7.41 10.21 12.20
N ARG A 158 -7.86 9.58 11.12
CA ARG A 158 -9.16 8.90 11.08
C ARG A 158 -9.14 7.60 11.89
N LEU A 159 -8.07 6.83 11.79
CA LEU A 159 -7.89 5.60 12.57
C LEU A 159 -7.78 5.92 14.07
N ASP A 160 -7.01 6.93 14.44
CA ASP A 160 -6.84 7.36 15.83
C ASP A 160 -8.17 7.79 16.50
N LYS A 161 -9.09 8.34 15.72
CA LYS A 161 -10.43 8.72 16.18
C LYS A 161 -11.42 7.56 16.26
N GLN A 162 -11.12 6.43 15.65
CA GLN A 162 -11.90 5.21 15.77
C GLN A 162 -11.46 4.48 17.03
N GLN A 163 -11.97 4.90 18.19
CA GLN A 163 -11.59 4.34 19.50
C GLN A 163 -11.93 2.87 19.71
N GLU A 164 -12.69 2.28 18.80
CA GLU A 164 -12.97 0.85 18.77
C GLU A 164 -12.71 0.37 17.34
N GLY A 165 -11.51 -0.13 17.09
CA GLY A 165 -11.25 -0.92 15.91
C GLY A 165 -12.15 -2.17 15.92
N PRO A 166 -12.49 -2.75 14.76
CA PRO A 166 -13.12 -4.06 14.73
C PRO A 166 -12.28 -5.02 15.56
N ALA A 167 -12.95 -5.91 16.32
CA ALA A 167 -12.25 -6.95 17.06
C ALA A 167 -11.29 -7.69 16.10
N PRO A 168 -10.09 -8.09 16.57
CA PRO A 168 -9.17 -8.83 15.74
C PRO A 168 -9.92 -9.99 15.11
N LYS A 169 -10.11 -9.96 13.81
CA LYS A 169 -10.63 -11.11 13.07
C LYS A 169 -9.51 -12.11 12.91
N GLU A 170 -9.85 -13.37 13.11
CA GLU A 170 -9.01 -14.45 12.66
C GLU A 170 -8.72 -14.22 11.17
N LEU A 171 -7.45 -14.05 10.82
CA LEU A 171 -7.06 -13.81 9.44
C LEU A 171 -7.56 -14.97 8.59
N ALA A 172 -8.27 -14.65 7.51
CA ALA A 172 -8.66 -15.66 6.56
C ALA A 172 -7.42 -16.43 6.08
N PRO A 173 -7.52 -17.74 5.85
CA PRO A 173 -6.40 -18.52 5.34
C PRO A 173 -5.84 -17.85 4.08
N TYR A 174 -4.53 -17.82 3.96
CA TYR A 174 -3.87 -17.26 2.80
C TYR A 174 -4.17 -18.09 1.55
N TYR A 175 -4.73 -17.43 0.56
CA TYR A 175 -5.01 -18.01 -0.76
C TYR A 175 -4.02 -17.40 -1.77
N GLY A 176 -2.85 -17.95 -1.87
CA GLY A 176 -1.82 -17.41 -2.72
C GLY A 176 -0.80 -18.44 -3.15
N PHE A 177 0.37 -17.99 -3.53
CA PHE A 177 1.48 -18.87 -3.86
C PHE A 177 2.24 -19.30 -2.61
N ASP A 178 2.49 -20.60 -2.50
CA ASP A 178 3.53 -21.10 -1.64
C ASP A 178 4.89 -20.87 -2.32
N PHE A 179 5.65 -19.92 -1.81
CA PHE A 179 6.96 -19.60 -2.36
C PHE A 179 7.98 -20.74 -2.20
N ALA A 180 7.83 -21.56 -1.17
CA ALA A 180 8.72 -22.71 -0.96
C ALA A 180 8.46 -23.81 -1.99
N GLU A 181 7.21 -23.98 -2.38
CA GLU A 181 6.77 -25.03 -3.28
C GLU A 181 6.33 -24.54 -4.65
N THR A 182 6.28 -23.22 -4.89
CA THR A 182 5.75 -22.60 -6.10
C THR A 182 4.34 -23.09 -6.48
N LYS A 183 3.51 -23.34 -5.46
CA LYS A 183 2.13 -23.84 -5.60
C LYS A 183 1.14 -22.85 -5.03
N LEU A 184 -0.08 -22.92 -5.49
CA LEU A 184 -1.21 -22.30 -4.80
C LEU A 184 -1.43 -23.02 -3.48
N LEU A 185 -1.52 -22.25 -2.39
CA LEU A 185 -1.74 -22.80 -1.05
C LEU A 185 -3.15 -23.38 -0.89
N ASP A 186 -4.13 -22.76 -1.51
CA ASP A 186 -5.48 -23.31 -1.56
C ASP A 186 -5.84 -23.71 -3.01
N ARG A 187 -6.03 -24.99 -3.21
CA ARG A 187 -6.43 -25.57 -4.49
C ARG A 187 -7.95 -25.60 -4.71
N SER A 188 -8.73 -25.35 -3.66
CA SER A 188 -10.20 -25.28 -3.76
C SER A 188 -10.66 -23.97 -4.39
N VAL A 189 -9.79 -22.95 -4.39
CA VAL A 189 -10.06 -21.66 -5.01
C VAL A 189 -9.07 -21.48 -6.14
N ASN A 190 -9.57 -21.45 -7.37
CA ASN A 190 -8.77 -20.99 -8.49
C ASN A 190 -8.36 -19.54 -8.20
N PRO A 191 -7.05 -19.17 -8.24
CA PRO A 191 -6.62 -17.81 -7.94
C PRO A 191 -7.28 -16.78 -8.85
N PHE A 192 -7.66 -17.16 -10.05
CA PHE A 192 -8.42 -16.31 -10.95
C PHE A 192 -9.90 -16.19 -10.53
N ASP A 193 -10.49 -17.21 -9.92
CA ASP A 193 -11.85 -17.17 -9.40
C ASP A 193 -11.91 -16.40 -8.08
N ALA A 194 -10.87 -16.46 -7.25
CA ALA A 194 -10.78 -15.66 -6.02
C ALA A 194 -10.64 -14.15 -6.32
N VAL A 195 -10.03 -13.81 -7.45
CA VAL A 195 -9.91 -12.42 -7.93
C VAL A 195 -11.20 -11.95 -8.61
N ILE A 196 -12.06 -12.88 -9.03
CA ILE A 196 -13.33 -12.65 -9.75
C ILE A 196 -14.53 -13.00 -8.85
N ASP A 197 -14.38 -12.90 -7.54
CA ASP A 197 -15.56 -12.95 -6.67
C ASP A 197 -16.48 -11.79 -7.06
N PRO A 198 -17.70 -12.09 -7.61
CA PRO A 198 -18.63 -11.06 -8.05
C PRO A 198 -19.08 -10.14 -6.91
N GLY A 199 -18.83 -10.48 -5.66
CA GLY A 199 -19.00 -9.58 -4.52
C GLY A 199 -17.92 -8.50 -4.39
N CYS A 200 -16.74 -8.70 -5.01
CA CYS A 200 -15.62 -7.74 -4.98
C CYS A 200 -15.56 -6.85 -6.22
N PHE A 201 -16.23 -7.22 -7.29
CA PHE A 201 -16.30 -6.50 -8.57
C PHE A 201 -17.75 -6.26 -8.94
N THR A 202 -18.41 -5.36 -8.24
CA THR A 202 -19.60 -4.72 -8.79
C THR A 202 -19.17 -3.75 -9.86
N GLU A 203 -19.67 -3.96 -11.08
CA GLU A 203 -19.55 -3.09 -12.23
C GLU A 203 -19.83 -1.62 -11.91
#